data_2e832545791041c570f600fe452f3f96
#
_entry.id   2e832545791041c570f600fe452f3f96
#
_cell.length_a   1.000
_cell.length_b   1.000
_cell.length_c   1.000
_cell.angle_alpha   90.00
_cell.angle_beta   90.00
_cell.angle_gamma   90.00
#
_symmetry.space_group_name_H-M   'P 1'
#
loop_
_entity.id
_entity.type
_entity.pdbx_description
1 polymer ?
#
loop_
_entity_poly.entity_id
_entity_poly.type
_entity_poly.pdbx_seq_one_letter_code
_entity_poly.pdbx_strand_id
1 'polypeptide(L)'
;MRKWVLRIFPLVLLSVPALWGQETLVPLADVVRRVVERDPGVRAHQAEQDAARSEARRTETLRMPKLYVSTDVGAGKLGNDMANVLLTGLSPASVNDPKTRARLAELSGNRPFVVPGARLETNLFDGGRTGAAIRTAWLSEGKADVARSRAREDEAYAAASDFLDLAQARVFSRYLEDHVRVAELTSAALADQARLGRITEARGLASQAQLGCPGELGKQSR
;
A
#
# COMPACT_ATOMS: atom_id res chain seq x y z
N MET A 1 -61.74 -33.31 -13.86
CA MET A 1 -60.63 -34.29 -13.77
C MET A 1 -59.40 -33.59 -13.25
N ARG A 2 -59.12 -33.64 -11.95
CA ARG A 2 -58.01 -32.99 -11.27
C ARG A 2 -56.89 -34.02 -11.11
N LYS A 3 -55.75 -33.79 -11.79
CA LYS A 3 -54.55 -34.65 -11.64
C LYS A 3 -53.68 -34.04 -10.49
N TRP A 4 -53.62 -34.79 -9.41
CA TRP A 4 -52.69 -34.56 -8.31
C TRP A 4 -51.29 -34.97 -8.74
N VAL A 5 -50.34 -34.04 -8.74
CA VAL A 5 -48.91 -34.31 -8.91
C VAL A 5 -48.28 -34.32 -7.54
N LEU A 6 -48.02 -35.52 -7.05
CA LEU A 6 -47.23 -35.74 -5.83
C LEU A 6 -45.79 -35.35 -6.11
N ARG A 7 -45.34 -34.21 -5.56
CA ARG A 7 -43.93 -33.86 -5.57
C ARG A 7 -43.24 -34.57 -4.41
N ILE A 8 -42.48 -35.57 -4.75
CA ILE A 8 -41.52 -36.26 -3.86
C ILE A 8 -40.34 -35.30 -3.66
N PHE A 9 -40.23 -34.77 -2.44
CA PHE A 9 -39.03 -34.02 -2.02
C PHE A 9 -37.95 -35.06 -1.66
N PRO A 10 -36.80 -35.06 -2.33
CA PRO A 10 -35.67 -35.85 -1.86
C PRO A 10 -35.09 -35.17 -0.61
N LEU A 11 -35.16 -35.88 0.51
CA LEU A 11 -34.49 -35.54 1.75
C LEU A 11 -32.98 -35.67 1.52
N VAL A 12 -32.34 -34.57 1.14
CA VAL A 12 -30.87 -34.49 1.06
C VAL A 12 -30.35 -34.41 2.50
N LEU A 13 -29.97 -35.59 3.01
CA LEU A 13 -29.14 -35.73 4.20
C LEU A 13 -27.81 -35.00 3.93
N LEU A 14 -27.73 -33.73 4.33
CA LEU A 14 -26.48 -32.98 4.43
C LEU A 14 -25.65 -33.68 5.52
N SER A 15 -24.84 -34.65 5.13
CA SER A 15 -23.68 -35.10 5.90
C SER A 15 -22.70 -33.93 5.96
N VAL A 16 -22.79 -33.13 7.01
CA VAL A 16 -21.76 -32.16 7.38
C VAL A 16 -20.51 -32.97 7.71
N PRO A 17 -19.45 -32.97 6.90
CA PRO A 17 -18.21 -33.58 7.35
C PRO A 17 -17.77 -32.77 8.56
N ALA A 18 -17.65 -33.46 9.71
CA ALA A 18 -16.97 -32.89 10.87
C ALA A 18 -15.57 -32.49 10.42
N LEU A 19 -15.41 -31.20 10.11
CA LEU A 19 -14.12 -30.55 9.94
C LEU A 19 -13.44 -30.57 11.32
N TRP A 20 -12.94 -31.73 11.69
CA TRP A 20 -11.91 -31.85 12.70
C TRP A 20 -10.74 -31.08 12.10
N GLY A 21 -10.55 -29.86 12.61
CA GLY A 21 -9.48 -28.98 12.16
C GLY A 21 -8.16 -29.71 12.34
N GLN A 22 -7.63 -30.26 11.26
CA GLN A 22 -6.21 -30.53 11.20
C GLN A 22 -5.55 -29.18 11.47
N GLU A 23 -4.95 -29.01 12.65
CA GLU A 23 -4.05 -27.91 12.93
C GLU A 23 -2.93 -28.01 11.91
N THR A 24 -3.13 -27.42 10.74
CA THR A 24 -2.07 -27.26 9.75
C THR A 24 -1.06 -26.33 10.41
N LEU A 25 0.03 -26.93 10.88
CA LEU A 25 1.17 -26.17 11.40
C LEU A 25 1.68 -25.30 10.27
N VAL A 26 1.25 -24.04 10.26
CA VAL A 26 1.73 -23.06 9.28
C VAL A 26 3.14 -22.69 9.72
N PRO A 27 4.16 -22.92 8.89
CA PRO A 27 5.53 -22.58 9.25
C PRO A 27 5.67 -21.05 9.40
N LEU A 28 6.46 -20.63 10.40
CA LEU A 28 6.72 -19.21 10.69
C LEU A 28 7.10 -18.43 9.42
N ALA A 29 7.96 -19.00 8.59
CA ALA A 29 8.41 -18.36 7.35
C ALA A 29 7.24 -18.00 6.40
N ASP A 30 6.22 -18.84 6.30
CA ASP A 30 5.06 -18.58 5.45
C ASP A 30 4.15 -17.50 6.04
N VAL A 31 4.04 -17.42 7.37
CA VAL A 31 3.29 -16.37 8.05
C VAL A 31 3.97 -15.02 7.80
N VAL A 32 5.26 -14.93 8.11
CA VAL A 32 6.06 -13.72 7.92
C VAL A 32 5.98 -13.24 6.47
N ARG A 33 6.18 -14.13 5.50
CA ARG A 33 6.09 -13.78 4.08
C ARG A 33 4.73 -13.18 3.72
N ARG A 34 3.62 -13.82 4.14
CA ARG A 34 2.27 -13.34 3.84
C ARG A 34 1.94 -12.00 4.49
N VAL A 35 2.42 -11.76 5.70
CA VAL A 35 2.24 -10.49 6.40
C VAL A 35 2.98 -9.39 5.67
N VAL A 36 4.28 -9.56 5.40
CA VAL A 36 5.10 -8.58 4.69
C VAL A 36 4.56 -8.25 3.29
N GLU A 37 4.04 -9.25 2.55
CA GLU A 37 3.47 -9.02 1.21
C GLU A 37 2.15 -8.24 1.25
N ARG A 38 1.39 -8.32 2.35
CA ARG A 38 0.07 -7.70 2.49
C ARG A 38 0.08 -6.40 3.26
N ASP A 39 1.15 -6.12 3.99
CA ASP A 39 1.26 -4.95 4.83
C ASP A 39 1.11 -3.65 4.02
N PRO A 40 0.21 -2.74 4.45
CA PRO A 40 0.00 -1.47 3.76
C PRO A 40 1.18 -0.51 3.89
N GLY A 41 1.95 -0.56 4.99
CA GLY A 41 3.14 0.25 5.21
C GLY A 41 4.25 -0.11 4.23
N VAL A 42 4.51 -1.40 4.04
CA VAL A 42 5.48 -1.89 3.05
C VAL A 42 5.09 -1.47 1.63
N ARG A 43 3.78 -1.52 1.29
CA ARG A 43 3.27 -1.06 -0.01
C ARG A 43 3.39 0.45 -0.19
N ALA A 44 3.18 1.22 0.88
CA ALA A 44 3.37 2.67 0.85
C ALA A 44 4.82 3.03 0.54
N HIS A 45 5.80 2.42 1.20
CA HIS A 45 7.21 2.60 0.91
C HIS A 45 7.63 2.14 -0.49
N GLN A 46 6.96 1.11 -1.02
CA GLN A 46 7.16 0.72 -2.42
C GLN A 46 6.66 1.81 -3.38
N ALA A 47 5.49 2.38 -3.13
CA ALA A 47 4.96 3.47 -3.94
C ALA A 47 5.84 4.74 -3.85
N GLU A 48 6.41 5.04 -2.67
CA GLU A 48 7.39 6.12 -2.49
C GLU A 48 8.67 5.89 -3.30
N GLN A 49 9.19 4.66 -3.32
CA GLN A 49 10.33 4.30 -4.15
C GLN A 49 10.03 4.46 -5.64
N ASP A 50 8.86 3.99 -6.10
CA ASP A 50 8.44 4.12 -7.50
C ASP A 50 8.27 5.59 -7.90
N ALA A 51 7.75 6.44 -7.00
CA ALA A 51 7.64 7.87 -7.18
C ALA A 51 9.02 8.53 -7.28
N ALA A 52 9.94 8.22 -6.35
CA ALA A 52 11.32 8.75 -6.36
C ALA A 52 12.07 8.33 -7.63
N ARG A 53 11.90 7.10 -8.08
CA ARG A 53 12.47 6.60 -9.34
C ARG A 53 11.91 7.32 -10.56
N SER A 54 10.61 7.59 -10.56
CA SER A 54 9.97 8.34 -11.65
C SER A 54 10.47 9.78 -11.69
N GLU A 55 10.67 10.41 -10.54
CA GLU A 55 11.24 11.77 -10.44
C GLU A 55 12.71 11.79 -10.86
N ALA A 56 13.51 10.78 -10.53
CA ALA A 56 14.89 10.67 -10.99
C ALA A 56 14.94 10.59 -12.53
N ARG A 57 14.11 9.77 -13.16
CA ARG A 57 13.98 9.68 -14.62
C ARG A 57 13.51 11.00 -15.25
N ARG A 58 12.52 11.65 -14.62
CA ARG A 58 12.04 12.97 -15.06
C ARG A 58 13.16 14.00 -15.01
N THR A 59 13.96 13.97 -13.95
CA THR A 59 15.08 14.91 -13.79
C THR A 59 16.17 14.69 -14.85
N GLU A 60 16.39 13.45 -15.29
CA GLU A 60 17.29 13.15 -16.41
C GLU A 60 16.87 13.83 -17.72
N THR A 61 15.55 13.96 -17.94
CA THR A 61 15.06 14.65 -19.15
C THR A 61 15.40 16.12 -19.20
N LEU A 62 15.87 16.74 -18.10
CA LEU A 62 16.37 18.13 -18.11
C LEU A 62 17.59 18.34 -19.02
N ARG A 63 18.32 17.28 -19.35
CA ARG A 63 19.43 17.31 -20.32
C ARG A 63 18.96 17.22 -21.77
N MET A 64 17.71 16.78 -22.00
CA MET A 64 17.21 16.59 -23.35
C MET A 64 16.70 17.93 -23.93
N PRO A 65 16.87 18.14 -25.23
CA PRO A 65 16.21 19.26 -25.91
C PRO A 65 14.69 19.16 -25.76
N LYS A 66 14.04 20.27 -25.47
CA LYS A 66 12.57 20.35 -25.35
C LYS A 66 12.00 20.96 -26.62
N LEU A 67 11.14 20.24 -27.28
CA LEU A 67 10.37 20.71 -28.42
C LEU A 67 8.99 21.19 -27.94
N TYR A 68 8.72 22.47 -28.16
CA TYR A 68 7.41 23.05 -27.90
C TYR A 68 6.71 23.24 -29.24
N VAL A 69 5.49 22.78 -29.36
CA VAL A 69 4.62 23.04 -30.50
C VAL A 69 3.46 23.87 -29.98
N SER A 70 3.23 25.00 -30.60
CA SER A 70 2.11 25.89 -30.28
C SER A 70 1.29 26.15 -31.51
N THR A 71 0.03 26.47 -31.32
CA THR A 71 -0.87 26.91 -32.38
C THR A 71 -1.71 28.04 -31.81
N ASP A 72 -1.45 29.24 -32.31
CA ASP A 72 -2.22 30.41 -31.94
C ASP A 72 -3.36 30.59 -32.95
N VAL A 73 -4.58 30.63 -32.43
CA VAL A 73 -5.79 30.83 -33.23
C VAL A 73 -6.43 32.14 -32.79
N GLY A 74 -6.65 33.03 -33.72
CA GLY A 74 -7.27 34.31 -33.43
C GLY A 74 -8.09 34.84 -34.59
N ALA A 75 -8.91 35.85 -34.32
CA ALA A 75 -9.62 36.62 -35.32
C ALA A 75 -9.34 38.13 -35.04
N GLY A 76 -8.82 38.82 -35.99
CA GLY A 76 -8.48 40.23 -35.84
C GLY A 76 -7.69 40.77 -37.01
N LYS A 77 -7.35 42.06 -36.93
CA LYS A 77 -6.31 42.63 -37.79
C LYS A 77 -4.99 41.97 -37.37
N LEU A 78 -4.33 41.28 -38.28
CA LEU A 78 -2.94 40.91 -38.09
C LEU A 78 -2.17 42.19 -37.81
N GLY A 79 -1.97 42.51 -36.54
CA GLY A 79 -1.30 43.75 -36.14
C GLY A 79 0.12 43.77 -36.68
N ASN A 80 0.73 44.95 -36.58
CA ASN A 80 2.11 45.21 -36.99
C ASN A 80 3.13 44.18 -36.49
N ASP A 81 2.83 43.47 -35.38
CA ASP A 81 3.70 42.48 -34.77
C ASP A 81 3.86 41.21 -35.61
N MET A 82 2.80 40.74 -36.29
CA MET A 82 2.91 39.56 -37.15
C MET A 82 3.49 39.95 -38.53
N ALA A 83 3.17 41.14 -39.02
CA ALA A 83 3.84 41.69 -40.17
C ALA A 83 5.36 41.80 -39.91
N ASN A 84 5.77 42.22 -38.70
CA ASN A 84 7.17 42.29 -38.30
C ASN A 84 7.82 40.89 -38.18
N VAL A 85 7.12 39.88 -37.68
CA VAL A 85 7.63 38.50 -37.60
C VAL A 85 7.81 37.91 -39.01
N LEU A 86 6.87 38.13 -39.92
CA LEU A 86 7.02 37.76 -41.32
C LEU A 86 8.11 38.52 -42.03
N LEU A 87 8.25 39.81 -41.69
CA LEU A 87 9.27 40.69 -42.30
C LEU A 87 10.69 40.39 -41.78
N THR A 88 10.87 39.93 -40.56
CA THR A 88 12.19 39.51 -40.03
C THR A 88 12.73 38.24 -40.73
N GLY A 89 11.87 37.44 -41.34
CA GLY A 89 12.27 36.31 -42.18
C GLY A 89 12.50 36.65 -43.66
N LEU A 90 12.15 37.85 -44.08
CA LEU A 90 12.30 38.30 -45.48
C LEU A 90 13.47 39.23 -45.62
N SER A 91 14.22 39.13 -46.73
CA SER A 91 15.30 40.10 -47.01
C SER A 91 14.71 41.51 -47.21
N PRO A 92 15.44 42.60 -46.83
CA PRO A 92 14.98 43.98 -47.03
C PRO A 92 14.58 44.32 -48.47
N ALA A 93 15.15 43.64 -49.44
CA ALA A 93 14.82 43.81 -50.84
C ALA A 93 13.42 43.27 -51.20
N SER A 94 12.99 42.18 -50.57
CA SER A 94 11.68 41.58 -50.84
C SER A 94 10.52 42.33 -50.16
N VAL A 95 10.78 43.06 -49.09
CA VAL A 95 9.77 43.90 -48.40
C VAL A 95 9.39 45.13 -49.24
N ASN A 96 10.31 45.63 -50.05
CA ASN A 96 10.07 46.79 -50.92
C ASN A 96 9.41 46.47 -52.23
N ASP A 97 9.21 45.18 -52.54
CA ASP A 97 8.46 44.75 -53.73
C ASP A 97 6.97 45.13 -53.59
N PRO A 98 6.36 45.82 -54.57
CA PRO A 98 4.95 46.22 -54.53
C PRO A 98 3.97 45.02 -54.39
N LYS A 99 4.32 43.86 -54.92
CA LYS A 99 3.52 42.65 -54.79
C LYS A 99 3.50 42.11 -53.35
N THR A 100 4.64 42.18 -52.66
CA THR A 100 4.75 41.79 -51.27
C THR A 100 3.99 42.74 -50.36
N ARG A 101 4.06 44.05 -50.63
CA ARG A 101 3.27 45.08 -49.90
C ARG A 101 1.77 44.91 -50.12
N ALA A 102 1.30 44.63 -51.32
CA ALA A 102 -0.11 44.35 -51.59
C ALA A 102 -0.61 43.13 -50.80
N ARG A 103 0.18 42.05 -50.74
CA ARG A 103 -0.15 40.86 -49.93
C ARG A 103 -0.17 41.14 -48.42
N LEU A 104 0.76 41.93 -47.94
CA LEU A 104 0.78 42.34 -46.50
C LEU A 104 -0.42 43.23 -46.18
N ALA A 105 -0.82 44.12 -47.06
CA ALA A 105 -2.03 44.95 -46.92
C ALA A 105 -3.31 44.11 -46.91
N GLU A 106 -3.36 43.07 -47.73
CA GLU A 106 -4.47 42.08 -47.80
C GLU A 106 -4.55 41.26 -46.52
N LEU A 107 -3.44 40.90 -45.90
CA LEU A 107 -3.35 40.21 -44.61
C LEU A 107 -3.73 41.09 -43.42
N SER A 108 -3.70 42.43 -43.57
CA SER A 108 -4.07 43.38 -42.50
C SER A 108 -5.61 43.48 -42.27
N GLY A 109 -6.44 42.73 -42.99
CA GLY A 109 -7.87 42.65 -42.78
C GLY A 109 -8.27 41.86 -41.52
N ASN A 110 -9.49 42.09 -41.01
CA ASN A 110 -10.02 41.35 -39.87
C ASN A 110 -10.45 39.94 -40.32
N ARG A 111 -9.51 38.99 -40.29
CA ARG A 111 -9.73 37.59 -40.74
C ARG A 111 -9.33 36.64 -39.63
N PRO A 112 -9.94 35.43 -39.61
CA PRO A 112 -9.42 34.36 -38.73
C PRO A 112 -8.03 33.94 -39.22
N PHE A 113 -7.13 33.72 -38.25
CA PHE A 113 -5.78 33.26 -38.53
C PHE A 113 -5.39 32.12 -37.62
N VAL A 114 -4.54 31.23 -38.11
CA VAL A 114 -3.92 30.13 -37.37
C VAL A 114 -2.41 30.23 -37.59
N VAL A 115 -1.67 30.37 -36.50
CA VAL A 115 -0.20 30.46 -36.55
C VAL A 115 0.38 29.25 -35.86
N PRO A 116 0.85 28.26 -36.61
CA PRO A 116 1.62 27.17 -36.03
C PRO A 116 3.02 27.68 -35.66
N GLY A 117 3.45 27.31 -34.45
CA GLY A 117 4.79 27.60 -33.95
C GLY A 117 5.50 26.35 -33.48
N ALA A 118 6.80 26.27 -33.71
CA ALA A 118 7.64 25.23 -33.11
C ALA A 118 8.90 25.89 -32.53
N ARG A 119 9.19 25.57 -31.26
CA ARG A 119 10.38 26.09 -30.59
C ARG A 119 11.16 24.93 -30.00
N LEU A 120 12.44 24.84 -30.34
CA LEU A 120 13.38 23.91 -29.72
C LEU A 120 14.20 24.68 -28.67
N GLU A 121 14.15 24.19 -27.43
CA GLU A 121 14.91 24.76 -26.34
C GLU A 121 15.89 23.72 -25.81
N THR A 122 17.16 24.06 -25.76
CA THR A 122 18.21 23.21 -25.19
C THR A 122 19.09 24.01 -24.25
N ASN A 123 19.41 23.45 -23.12
CA ASN A 123 20.33 24.03 -22.15
C ASN A 123 21.74 23.61 -22.51
N LEU A 124 22.55 24.56 -23.05
CA LEU A 124 23.92 24.25 -23.44
C LEU A 124 24.89 24.27 -22.26
N PHE A 125 24.66 25.15 -21.28
CA PHE A 125 25.51 25.29 -20.10
C PHE A 125 24.73 25.89 -18.94
N ASP A 126 24.78 25.24 -17.79
CA ASP A 126 24.05 25.64 -16.57
C ASP A 126 24.95 25.68 -15.31
N GLY A 127 26.25 25.67 -15.48
CA GLY A 127 27.18 25.64 -14.36
C GLY A 127 27.12 24.35 -13.53
N GLY A 128 26.63 23.26 -14.11
CA GLY A 128 26.54 21.94 -13.44
C GLY A 128 25.26 21.73 -12.60
N ARG A 129 24.33 22.69 -12.61
CA ARG A 129 23.05 22.59 -11.85
C ARG A 129 22.25 21.36 -12.23
N THR A 130 22.04 21.11 -13.52
CA THR A 130 21.34 19.93 -14.01
C THR A 130 22.02 18.63 -13.56
N GLY A 131 23.37 18.58 -13.64
CA GLY A 131 24.13 17.42 -13.16
C GLY A 131 23.99 17.20 -11.66
N ALA A 132 23.96 18.26 -10.86
CA ALA A 132 23.72 18.18 -9.43
C ALA A 132 22.29 17.71 -9.11
N ALA A 133 21.29 18.28 -9.80
CA ALA A 133 19.87 17.89 -9.63
C ALA A 133 19.64 16.40 -9.94
N ILE A 134 20.23 15.90 -11.03
CA ILE A 134 20.15 14.48 -11.39
C ILE A 134 20.78 13.60 -10.30
N ARG A 135 21.98 13.94 -9.82
CA ARG A 135 22.61 13.18 -8.72
C ARG A 135 21.76 13.18 -7.46
N THR A 136 21.19 14.33 -7.08
CA THR A 136 20.31 14.44 -5.91
C THR A 136 19.07 13.58 -6.08
N ALA A 137 18.45 13.56 -7.26
CA ALA A 137 17.28 12.72 -7.53
C ALA A 137 17.59 11.21 -7.42
N TRP A 138 18.73 10.77 -7.93
CA TRP A 138 19.18 9.37 -7.78
C TRP A 138 19.54 8.99 -6.33
N LEU A 139 20.12 9.92 -5.56
CA LEU A 139 20.34 9.70 -4.13
C LEU A 139 19.03 9.62 -3.35
N SER A 140 18.02 10.40 -3.76
CA SER A 140 16.68 10.31 -3.17
C SER A 140 16.00 8.95 -3.46
N GLU A 141 16.17 8.43 -4.69
CA GLU A 141 15.69 7.07 -5.02
C GLU A 141 16.40 6.00 -4.18
N GLY A 142 17.73 6.07 -4.06
CA GLY A 142 18.49 5.15 -3.20
C GLY A 142 18.07 5.23 -1.72
N LYS A 143 17.75 6.42 -1.21
CA LYS A 143 17.18 6.59 0.14
C LYS A 143 15.83 5.90 0.29
N ALA A 144 14.95 6.04 -0.70
CA ALA A 144 13.63 5.39 -0.69
C ALA A 144 13.74 3.85 -0.77
N ASP A 145 14.71 3.32 -1.52
CA ASP A 145 14.98 1.88 -1.59
C ASP A 145 15.42 1.31 -0.23
N VAL A 146 16.33 2.01 0.47
CA VAL A 146 16.75 1.63 1.83
C VAL A 146 15.58 1.71 2.81
N ALA A 147 14.74 2.76 2.71
CA ALA A 147 13.57 2.91 3.57
C ALA A 147 12.58 1.75 3.39
N ARG A 148 12.33 1.34 2.13
CA ARG A 148 11.50 0.17 1.82
C ARG A 148 12.09 -1.12 2.39
N SER A 149 13.39 -1.34 2.27
CA SER A 149 14.05 -2.53 2.80
C SER A 149 13.92 -2.61 4.32
N ARG A 150 14.11 -1.48 5.02
CA ARG A 150 13.92 -1.39 6.47
C ARG A 150 12.47 -1.69 6.87
N ALA A 151 11.49 -1.09 6.20
CA ALA A 151 10.08 -1.34 6.48
C ALA A 151 9.72 -2.83 6.35
N ARG A 152 10.29 -3.53 5.37
CA ARG A 152 10.11 -4.98 5.22
C ARG A 152 10.75 -5.79 6.34
N GLU A 153 11.92 -5.39 6.80
CA GLU A 153 12.64 -6.04 7.91
C GLU A 153 11.91 -5.82 9.22
N ASP A 154 11.47 -4.59 9.49
CA ASP A 154 10.72 -4.22 10.70
C ASP A 154 9.39 -4.99 10.79
N GLU A 155 8.67 -5.07 9.68
CA GLU A 155 7.41 -5.82 9.61
C GLU A 155 7.62 -7.33 9.73
N ALA A 156 8.69 -7.86 9.13
CA ALA A 156 9.06 -9.27 9.29
C ALA A 156 9.39 -9.61 10.74
N TYR A 157 10.09 -8.71 11.44
CA TYR A 157 10.40 -8.87 12.85
C TYR A 157 9.15 -8.81 13.73
N ALA A 158 8.28 -7.84 13.51
CA ALA A 158 7.01 -7.71 14.22
C ALA A 158 6.14 -8.96 14.05
N ALA A 159 5.96 -9.43 12.82
CA ALA A 159 5.20 -10.64 12.52
C ALA A 159 5.78 -11.90 13.18
N ALA A 160 7.11 -12.00 13.25
CA ALA A 160 7.77 -13.11 13.93
C ALA A 160 7.57 -13.05 15.45
N SER A 161 7.67 -11.86 16.04
CA SER A 161 7.40 -11.62 17.47
C SER A 161 5.97 -11.99 17.84
N ASP A 162 4.99 -11.49 17.10
CA ASP A 162 3.57 -11.77 17.32
C ASP A 162 3.25 -13.27 17.20
N PHE A 163 3.89 -13.94 16.25
CA PHE A 163 3.73 -15.40 16.10
C PHE A 163 4.26 -16.15 17.34
N LEU A 164 5.41 -15.75 17.87
CA LEU A 164 5.99 -16.37 19.06
C LEU A 164 5.13 -16.10 20.30
N ASP A 165 4.63 -14.87 20.45
CA ASP A 165 3.75 -14.49 21.55
C ASP A 165 2.44 -15.31 21.51
N LEU A 166 1.86 -15.49 20.33
CA LEU A 166 0.69 -16.36 20.14
C LEU A 166 1.00 -17.80 20.49
N ALA A 167 2.16 -18.32 20.06
CA ALA A 167 2.57 -19.69 20.39
C ALA A 167 2.73 -19.87 21.90
N GLN A 168 3.37 -18.91 22.57
CA GLN A 168 3.52 -18.90 24.02
C GLN A 168 2.16 -18.83 24.73
N ALA A 169 1.26 -17.95 24.30
CA ALA A 169 -0.08 -17.84 24.87
C ALA A 169 -0.88 -19.16 24.74
N ARG A 170 -0.76 -19.87 23.62
CA ARG A 170 -1.39 -21.18 23.42
C ARG A 170 -0.83 -22.24 24.38
N VAL A 171 0.49 -22.29 24.55
CA VAL A 171 1.12 -23.23 25.48
C VAL A 171 0.66 -22.93 26.91
N PHE A 172 0.62 -21.66 27.28
CA PHE A 172 0.16 -21.23 28.60
C PHE A 172 -1.32 -21.55 28.85
N SER A 173 -2.18 -21.36 27.86
CA SER A 173 -3.59 -21.74 27.95
C SER A 173 -3.76 -23.24 28.20
N ARG A 174 -3.06 -24.09 27.44
CA ARG A 174 -3.09 -25.54 27.67
C ARG A 174 -2.59 -25.94 29.05
N TYR A 175 -1.52 -25.30 29.51
CA TYR A 175 -0.99 -25.51 30.85
C TYR A 175 -2.04 -25.18 31.94
N LEU A 176 -2.75 -24.07 31.79
CA LEU A 176 -3.82 -23.69 32.72
C LEU A 176 -5.01 -24.67 32.66
N GLU A 177 -5.41 -25.13 31.47
CA GLU A 177 -6.46 -26.13 31.33
C GLU A 177 -6.11 -27.44 32.03
N ASP A 178 -4.87 -27.91 31.89
CA ASP A 178 -4.38 -29.12 32.58
C ASP A 178 -4.31 -28.88 34.10
N HIS A 179 -3.90 -27.69 34.55
CA HIS A 179 -3.90 -27.35 35.98
C HIS A 179 -5.30 -27.37 36.57
N VAL A 180 -6.30 -26.79 35.89
CA VAL A 180 -7.70 -26.81 36.31
C VAL A 180 -8.20 -28.26 36.41
N ARG A 181 -7.91 -29.10 35.42
CA ARG A 181 -8.28 -30.50 35.42
C ARG A 181 -7.69 -31.26 36.60
N VAL A 182 -6.40 -31.07 36.89
CA VAL A 182 -5.73 -31.69 38.04
C VAL A 182 -6.34 -31.20 39.34
N ALA A 183 -6.65 -29.93 39.45
CA ALA A 183 -7.29 -29.32 40.61
C ALA A 183 -8.69 -29.93 40.86
N GLU A 184 -9.50 -30.08 39.81
CA GLU A 184 -10.82 -30.72 39.88
C GLU A 184 -10.72 -32.18 40.34
N LEU A 185 -9.81 -32.96 39.74
CA LEU A 185 -9.59 -34.36 40.15
C LEU A 185 -9.11 -34.47 41.62
N THR A 186 -8.24 -33.56 42.03
CA THR A 186 -7.73 -33.53 43.42
C THR A 186 -8.84 -33.15 44.38
N SER A 187 -9.68 -32.18 44.03
CA SER A 187 -10.83 -31.78 44.88
C SER A 187 -11.85 -32.92 45.03
N ALA A 188 -12.16 -33.64 43.94
CA ALA A 188 -13.04 -34.78 43.95
C ALA A 188 -12.49 -35.90 44.84
N ALA A 189 -11.20 -36.24 44.70
CA ALA A 189 -10.54 -37.25 45.53
C ALA A 189 -10.54 -36.89 47.02
N LEU A 190 -10.32 -35.61 47.34
CA LEU A 190 -10.38 -35.13 48.75
C LEU A 190 -11.80 -35.16 49.29
N ALA A 191 -12.82 -34.84 48.51
CA ALA A 191 -14.23 -34.97 48.89
C ALA A 191 -14.61 -36.40 49.20
N ASP A 192 -14.14 -37.36 48.41
CA ASP A 192 -14.38 -38.79 48.65
C ASP A 192 -13.65 -39.29 49.91
N GLN A 193 -12.42 -38.84 50.18
CA GLN A 193 -11.70 -39.17 51.40
C GLN A 193 -12.39 -38.58 52.66
N ALA A 194 -12.97 -37.36 52.56
CA ALA A 194 -13.76 -36.77 53.61
C ALA A 194 -15.03 -37.57 53.91
N ARG A 195 -15.75 -38.01 52.87
CA ARG A 195 -16.94 -38.88 52.99
C ARG A 195 -16.62 -40.22 53.69
N LEU A 196 -15.42 -40.76 53.42
CA LEU A 196 -14.96 -42.01 54.05
C LEU A 196 -14.38 -41.78 55.45
N GLY A 197 -14.44 -40.57 56.00
CA GLY A 197 -13.92 -40.22 57.34
C GLY A 197 -12.40 -40.30 57.50
N ARG A 198 -11.67 -40.32 56.34
CA ARG A 198 -10.20 -40.44 56.34
C ARG A 198 -9.48 -39.13 56.51
N ILE A 199 -10.17 -38.01 56.30
CA ILE A 199 -9.66 -36.66 56.52
C ILE A 199 -10.73 -35.80 57.21
N THR A 200 -10.31 -34.80 58.04
CA THR A 200 -11.25 -33.85 58.66
C THR A 200 -11.86 -32.93 57.57
N GLU A 201 -13.15 -32.62 57.72
CA GLU A 201 -13.88 -31.71 56.82
C GLU A 201 -13.18 -30.36 56.62
N ALA A 202 -12.60 -29.83 57.69
CA ALA A 202 -11.82 -28.60 57.65
C ALA A 202 -10.61 -28.66 56.71
N ARG A 203 -9.97 -29.83 56.57
CA ARG A 203 -8.82 -30.02 55.68
C ARG A 203 -9.27 -30.12 54.19
N GLY A 204 -10.47 -30.67 53.98
CA GLY A 204 -11.10 -30.68 52.66
C GLY A 204 -11.47 -29.27 52.20
N LEU A 205 -12.07 -28.47 53.07
CA LEU A 205 -12.45 -27.07 52.75
C LEU A 205 -11.22 -26.17 52.55
N ALA A 206 -10.14 -26.34 53.33
CA ALA A 206 -8.91 -25.58 53.17
C ALA A 206 -8.25 -25.83 51.78
N SER A 207 -8.26 -27.08 51.34
CA SER A 207 -7.73 -27.40 49.98
C SER A 207 -8.62 -26.88 48.84
N GLN A 208 -9.95 -26.87 49.03
CA GLN A 208 -10.89 -26.26 48.06
C GLN A 208 -10.70 -24.74 47.98
N ALA A 209 -10.44 -24.06 49.11
CA ALA A 209 -10.15 -22.64 49.14
C ALA A 209 -8.82 -22.29 48.44
N GLN A 210 -7.80 -23.17 48.55
CA GLN A 210 -6.55 -23.00 47.78
C GLN A 210 -6.73 -23.23 46.30
N LEU A 211 -7.63 -24.09 45.87
CA LEU A 211 -7.96 -24.37 44.48
C LEU A 211 -8.94 -23.33 43.88
N GLY A 212 -9.76 -22.69 44.73
CA GLY A 212 -10.73 -21.65 44.30
C GLY A 212 -10.14 -20.25 44.07
N CYS A 213 -8.86 -20.05 44.29
CA CYS A 213 -8.17 -18.75 44.04
C CYS A 213 -7.55 -18.49 42.67
N PRO A 214 -7.85 -19.21 41.56
CA PRO A 214 -7.37 -18.75 40.24
C PRO A 214 -8.14 -17.55 39.69
N GLY A 215 -9.25 -17.14 40.32
CA GLY A 215 -10.15 -16.09 39.79
C GLY A 215 -9.80 -14.65 40.11
N GLU A 216 -8.91 -14.37 41.08
CA GLU A 216 -8.63 -12.98 41.49
C GLU A 216 -7.35 -12.39 40.91
N LEU A 217 -6.43 -13.21 40.41
CA LEU A 217 -5.19 -12.70 39.78
C LEU A 217 -5.41 -12.04 38.40
N GLY A 218 -6.55 -12.27 37.78
CA GLY A 218 -6.91 -11.64 36.50
C GLY A 218 -7.51 -10.24 36.57
N LYS A 219 -7.82 -9.73 37.78
CA LYS A 219 -8.45 -8.41 37.93
C LYS A 219 -7.50 -7.26 38.31
N GLN A 220 -6.23 -7.54 38.56
CA GLN A 220 -5.26 -6.51 38.95
C GLN A 220 -4.34 -6.03 37.84
N SER A 221 -4.53 -6.47 36.58
CA SER A 221 -3.77 -5.95 35.44
C SER A 221 -4.71 -5.36 34.39
N ARG A 222 -5.43 -4.30 34.74
CA ARG A 222 -6.02 -3.35 33.80
C ARG A 222 -5.78 -1.93 34.26
#